data_dd925174fed2818113176a1927493719
#
_entry.id   dd925174fed2818113176a1927493719
#
_cell.length_a   1.000
_cell.length_b   1.000
_cell.length_c   1.000
_cell.angle_alpha   90.00
_cell.angle_beta   90.00
_cell.angle_gamma   90.00
#
_symmetry.space_group_name_H-M   'P 1'
#
loop_
_entity.id
_entity.type
_entity.pdbx_description
1 polymer ?
#
loop_
_entity_poly.entity_id
_entity_poly.type
_entity_poly.pdbx_seq_one_letter_code
_entity_poly.pdbx_strand_id
1 'polypeptide(L)'
;MAYRIHGPRKTVLFVPDIDRWDAPSVGPEFIESLFDGVDVAYVDATFYDGREIPGRNLLMIPHPAMIDSMELFAEHVKRKPGSIRFIHLNHTNPALHNPSVIEEVEGRGFLIARPEERTKL
;
A
#
# COMPACT_ATOMS: atom_id res chain seq x y z
N MET A 1 -2.35 12.54 2.33
CA MET A 1 -3.00 12.68 3.63
C MET A 1 -3.19 11.30 4.26
N ALA A 2 -2.87 11.17 5.52
CA ALA A 2 -2.96 9.90 6.24
C ALA A 2 -3.81 10.05 7.49
N TYR A 3 -4.58 9.03 7.81
CA TYR A 3 -5.42 8.99 9.00
C TYR A 3 -5.03 7.79 9.86
N ARG A 4 -4.90 8.03 11.15
CA ARG A 4 -4.68 6.97 12.13
C ARG A 4 -5.95 6.83 12.96
N ILE A 5 -6.54 5.66 12.92
CA ILE A 5 -7.81 5.36 13.58
C ILE A 5 -7.55 4.43 14.76
N HIS A 6 -7.79 4.94 15.96
CA HIS A 6 -7.57 4.19 17.20
C HIS A 6 -8.88 3.56 17.66
N GLY A 7 -8.94 2.23 17.64
CA GLY A 7 -10.05 1.48 18.20
C GLY A 7 -9.67 0.93 19.58
N PRO A 8 -10.61 0.26 20.25
CA PRO A 8 -10.35 -0.32 21.60
C PRO A 8 -9.33 -1.46 21.58
N ARG A 9 -9.12 -2.11 20.43
CA ARG A 9 -8.21 -3.25 20.30
C ARG A 9 -7.14 -3.07 19.24
N LYS A 10 -7.43 -2.31 18.18
CA LYS A 10 -6.53 -2.17 17.03
C LYS A 10 -6.42 -0.72 16.58
N THR A 11 -5.27 -0.40 16.04
CA THR A 11 -5.03 0.88 15.36
C THR A 11 -4.89 0.61 13.86
N VAL A 12 -5.66 1.35 13.08
CA VAL A 12 -5.67 1.25 11.62
C VAL A 12 -5.06 2.52 11.03
N LEU A 13 -4.16 2.35 10.09
CA LEU A 13 -3.62 3.44 9.29
C LEU A 13 -4.32 3.45 7.94
N PHE A 14 -4.74 4.63 7.49
CA PHE A 14 -5.44 4.79 6.23
C PHE A 14 -4.74 5.87 5.40
N VAL A 15 -4.08 5.45 4.32
CA VAL A 15 -3.32 6.32 3.41
C VAL A 15 -3.80 6.08 1.98
N PRO A 16 -5.00 6.59 1.63
CA PRO A 16 -5.63 6.27 0.35
C PRO A 16 -5.03 6.98 -0.85
N ASP A 17 -4.29 8.05 -0.61
CA ASP A 17 -3.76 8.89 -1.67
C ASP A 17 -2.46 9.53 -1.18
N ILE A 18 -1.35 9.09 -1.76
CA ILE A 18 -0.03 9.63 -1.46
C ILE A 18 0.72 9.88 -2.77
N ASP A 19 1.43 10.98 -2.84
CA ASP A 19 2.16 11.33 -4.06
C ASP A 19 3.31 10.35 -4.30
N ARG A 20 4.24 10.26 -3.36
CA ARG A 20 5.41 9.37 -3.50
C ARG A 20 6.02 9.09 -2.13
N TRP A 21 6.48 7.84 -1.96
CA TRP A 21 7.21 7.46 -0.75
C TRP A 21 8.64 7.99 -0.72
N ASP A 22 9.22 8.31 -1.90
CA ASP A 22 10.58 8.81 -2.04
C ASP A 22 10.68 10.34 -2.07
N ALA A 23 9.59 11.03 -1.75
CA ALA A 23 9.61 12.50 -1.65
C ALA A 23 10.58 12.95 -0.55
N PRO A 24 11.25 14.09 -0.70
CA PRO A 24 12.21 14.57 0.31
C PRO A 24 11.65 14.72 1.72
N SER A 25 10.34 14.90 1.84
CA SER A 25 9.66 14.99 3.13
C SER A 25 9.39 13.62 3.78
N VAL A 26 9.65 12.52 3.05
CA VAL A 26 9.37 11.16 3.51
C VAL A 26 10.69 10.42 3.69
N GLY A 27 11.21 10.43 4.91
CA GLY A 27 12.43 9.69 5.25
C GLY A 27 12.12 8.37 5.98
N PRO A 28 13.15 7.53 6.21
CA PRO A 28 12.98 6.28 6.96
C PRO A 28 12.34 6.48 8.33
N GLU A 29 12.72 7.54 9.03
CA GLU A 29 12.15 7.86 10.35
C GLU A 29 10.67 8.20 10.26
N PHE A 30 10.25 8.89 9.21
CA PHE A 30 8.84 9.19 8.97
C PHE A 30 8.05 7.91 8.75
N ILE A 31 8.58 6.99 7.93
CA ILE A 31 7.94 5.71 7.64
C ILE A 31 7.81 4.88 8.92
N GLU A 32 8.87 4.76 9.72
CA GLU A 32 8.82 4.07 11.00
C GLU A 32 7.75 4.66 11.92
N SER A 33 7.74 5.98 12.04
CA SER A 33 6.76 6.70 12.86
C SER A 33 5.33 6.46 12.37
N LEU A 34 5.14 6.46 11.06
CA LEU A 34 3.81 6.26 10.45
C LEU A 34 3.24 4.89 10.81
N PHE A 35 4.06 3.85 10.80
CA PHE A 35 3.63 2.48 11.06
C PHE A 35 3.76 2.04 12.51
N ASP A 36 4.29 2.88 13.39
CA ASP A 36 4.46 2.54 14.79
C ASP A 36 3.11 2.30 15.48
N GLY A 37 2.96 1.13 16.08
CA GLY A 37 1.73 0.74 16.77
C GLY A 37 0.54 0.43 15.86
N VAL A 38 0.76 0.37 14.55
CA VAL A 38 -0.29 0.09 13.58
C VAL A 38 -0.48 -1.42 13.42
N ASP A 39 -1.73 -1.86 13.52
CA ASP A 39 -2.08 -3.29 13.35
C ASP A 39 -2.45 -3.61 11.91
N VAL A 40 -3.17 -2.70 11.23
CA VAL A 40 -3.58 -2.86 9.84
C VAL A 40 -3.41 -1.51 9.13
N ALA A 41 -2.81 -1.54 7.94
CA ALA A 41 -2.65 -0.35 7.13
C ALA A 41 -3.30 -0.55 5.75
N TYR A 42 -4.07 0.45 5.33
CA TYR A 42 -4.63 0.53 3.98
C TYR A 42 -3.85 1.61 3.24
N VAL A 43 -3.13 1.24 2.21
CA VAL A 43 -2.22 2.15 1.51
C VAL A 43 -2.53 2.25 0.02
N ASP A 44 -2.22 3.40 -0.55
CA ASP A 44 -2.42 3.70 -1.97
C ASP A 44 -1.70 2.69 -2.87
N ALA A 45 -2.42 2.18 -3.84
CA ALA A 45 -1.93 1.22 -4.82
C ALA A 45 -2.48 1.52 -6.22
N THR A 46 -2.54 2.78 -6.59
CA THR A 46 -3.11 3.19 -7.87
C THR A 46 -2.49 2.44 -9.04
N PHE A 47 -1.16 2.35 -9.08
CA PHE A 47 -0.44 1.64 -10.15
C PHE A 47 0.42 0.51 -9.60
N TYR A 48 0.58 -0.55 -10.40
CA TYR A 48 1.40 -1.71 -10.05
C TYR A 48 2.89 -1.40 -10.27
N ASP A 49 3.31 -1.21 -11.53
CA ASP A 49 4.71 -0.93 -11.88
C ASP A 49 4.89 0.12 -13.00
N GLY A 50 3.80 0.67 -13.51
CA GLY A 50 3.82 1.67 -14.57
C GLY A 50 3.72 1.13 -15.99
N ARG A 51 3.95 -0.17 -16.21
CA ARG A 51 3.81 -0.79 -17.54
C ARG A 51 2.36 -0.81 -18.02
N GLU A 52 1.42 -0.73 -17.09
CA GLU A 52 -0.02 -0.69 -17.34
C GLU A 52 -0.50 0.62 -17.94
N ILE A 53 0.35 1.65 -18.00
CA ILE A 53 0.04 2.96 -18.58
C ILE A 53 1.11 3.34 -19.63
N PRO A 54 1.16 2.63 -20.78
CA PRO A 54 2.18 2.87 -21.79
C PRO A 54 2.12 4.31 -22.30
N GLY A 55 3.28 4.88 -22.59
CA GLY A 55 3.41 6.26 -23.05
C GLY A 55 3.40 7.31 -21.96
N ARG A 56 3.22 6.94 -20.69
CA ARG A 56 3.30 7.84 -19.57
C ARG A 56 4.54 7.56 -18.71
N ASN A 57 5.16 8.62 -18.23
CA ASN A 57 6.26 8.50 -17.29
C ASN A 57 5.68 8.46 -15.86
N LEU A 58 5.89 7.35 -15.15
CA LEU A 58 5.39 7.17 -13.80
C LEU A 58 5.90 8.24 -12.82
N LEU A 59 7.08 8.81 -13.09
CA LEU A 59 7.63 9.91 -12.29
C LEU A 59 6.78 11.19 -12.34
N MET A 60 5.97 11.33 -13.38
CA MET A 60 5.08 12.49 -13.58
C MET A 60 3.70 12.26 -12.95
N ILE A 61 3.45 11.07 -12.43
CA ILE A 61 2.16 10.69 -11.84
C ILE A 61 2.29 10.73 -10.31
N PRO A 62 1.36 11.40 -9.60
CA PRO A 62 1.48 11.58 -8.15
C PRO A 62 0.96 10.36 -7.36
N HIS A 63 1.45 9.16 -7.69
CA HIS A 63 1.15 7.93 -6.95
C HIS A 63 2.35 7.00 -6.98
N PRO A 64 2.67 6.34 -5.87
CA PRO A 64 3.74 5.34 -5.87
C PRO A 64 3.30 4.08 -6.59
N ALA A 65 4.26 3.36 -7.16
CA ALA A 65 4.00 2.04 -7.71
C ALA A 65 3.93 1.00 -6.58
N MET A 66 3.06 0.01 -6.72
CA MET A 66 2.93 -1.06 -5.72
C MET A 66 4.25 -1.80 -5.51
N ILE A 67 5.02 -2.05 -6.57
CA ILE A 67 6.31 -2.74 -6.46
C ILE A 67 7.27 -1.98 -5.56
N ASP A 68 7.29 -0.65 -5.64
CA ASP A 68 8.14 0.18 -4.79
C ASP A 68 7.65 0.15 -3.35
N SER A 69 6.35 0.21 -3.14
CA SER A 69 5.75 0.12 -1.81
C SER A 69 6.03 -1.24 -1.15
N MET A 70 5.92 -2.33 -1.91
CA MET A 70 6.20 -3.67 -1.40
C MET A 70 7.67 -3.83 -1.00
N GLU A 71 8.57 -3.23 -1.75
CA GLU A 71 9.99 -3.24 -1.42
C GLU A 71 10.27 -2.43 -0.16
N LEU A 72 9.70 -1.23 -0.08
CA LEU A 72 9.87 -0.32 1.05
C LEU A 72 9.34 -0.91 2.37
N PHE A 73 8.19 -1.60 2.31
CA PHE A 73 7.53 -2.14 3.49
C PHE A 73 7.80 -3.63 3.72
N ALA A 74 8.76 -4.22 3.00
CA ALA A 74 9.05 -5.66 3.09
C ALA A 74 9.35 -6.11 4.53
N GLU A 75 10.16 -5.36 5.26
CA GLU A 75 10.52 -5.71 6.64
C GLU A 75 9.32 -5.62 7.57
N HIS A 76 8.43 -4.66 7.37
CA HIS A 76 7.24 -4.52 8.19
C HIS A 76 6.30 -5.73 8.03
N VAL A 77 6.02 -6.15 6.78
CA VAL A 77 5.14 -7.30 6.53
C VAL A 77 5.79 -8.63 6.89
N LYS A 78 7.12 -8.69 6.92
CA LYS A 78 7.84 -9.86 7.42
C LYS A 78 7.54 -10.09 8.89
N ARG A 79 7.45 -9.02 9.67
CA ARG A 79 7.08 -9.07 11.08
C ARG A 79 5.57 -9.24 11.30
N LYS A 80 4.76 -8.64 10.44
CA LYS A 80 3.29 -8.65 10.51
C LYS A 80 2.68 -8.97 9.15
N PRO A 81 2.72 -10.24 8.69
CA PRO A 81 2.13 -10.63 7.41
C PRO A 81 0.65 -10.26 7.31
N GLY A 82 0.24 -9.74 6.15
CA GLY A 82 -1.14 -9.37 5.89
C GLY A 82 -1.59 -8.08 6.57
N SER A 83 -0.70 -7.38 7.25
CA SER A 83 -1.04 -6.12 7.92
C SER A 83 -1.14 -4.93 6.97
N ILE A 84 -0.52 -5.01 5.80
CA ILE A 84 -0.62 -3.96 4.78
C ILE A 84 -1.52 -4.44 3.66
N ARG A 85 -2.57 -3.65 3.39
CA ARG A 85 -3.57 -3.93 2.37
C ARG A 85 -3.63 -2.80 1.38
N PHE A 86 -3.57 -3.14 0.11
CA PHE A 86 -3.58 -2.16 -0.97
C PHE A 86 -5.00 -1.78 -1.35
N ILE A 87 -5.21 -0.47 -1.53
CA ILE A 87 -6.50 0.12 -1.93
C ILE A 87 -6.28 1.12 -3.06
N HIS A 88 -7.36 1.66 -3.61
CA HIS A 88 -7.32 2.74 -4.60
C HIS A 88 -6.67 2.31 -5.92
N LEU A 89 -6.86 1.06 -6.33
CA LEU A 89 -6.26 0.54 -7.56
C LEU A 89 -6.94 1.15 -8.79
N ASN A 90 -6.11 1.64 -9.73
CA ASN A 90 -6.63 2.11 -11.02
C ASN A 90 -7.12 0.90 -11.84
N HIS A 91 -8.08 1.14 -12.73
CA HIS A 91 -8.64 0.06 -13.55
C HIS A 91 -7.60 -0.65 -14.44
N THR A 92 -6.47 -0.01 -14.74
CA THR A 92 -5.37 -0.60 -15.50
C THR A 92 -4.43 -1.46 -14.64
N ASN A 93 -4.55 -1.38 -13.32
CA ASN A 93 -3.67 -2.11 -12.41
C ASN A 93 -3.94 -3.62 -12.48
N PRO A 94 -2.95 -4.44 -12.88
CA PRO A 94 -3.15 -5.88 -13.03
C PRO A 94 -3.48 -6.60 -11.72
N ALA A 95 -3.18 -6.00 -10.58
CA ALA A 95 -3.54 -6.58 -9.28
C ALA A 95 -5.06 -6.65 -9.04
N LEU A 96 -5.87 -5.99 -9.87
CA LEU A 96 -7.33 -6.10 -9.81
C LEU A 96 -7.85 -7.42 -10.35
N HIS A 97 -7.19 -7.99 -11.36
CA HIS A 97 -7.78 -9.09 -12.13
C HIS A 97 -6.80 -10.16 -12.61
N ASN A 98 -5.50 -9.98 -12.49
CA ASN A 98 -4.51 -10.96 -12.93
C ASN A 98 -4.13 -11.89 -11.77
N PRO A 99 -4.53 -13.18 -11.80
CA PRO A 99 -4.24 -14.11 -10.69
C PRO A 99 -2.75 -14.25 -10.37
N SER A 100 -1.87 -14.20 -11.37
CA SER A 100 -0.42 -14.31 -11.16
C SER A 100 0.12 -13.13 -10.37
N VAL A 101 -0.38 -11.92 -10.66
CA VAL A 101 0.02 -10.70 -9.95
C VAL A 101 -0.51 -10.73 -8.52
N ILE A 102 -1.76 -11.15 -8.34
CA ILE A 102 -2.37 -11.27 -7.01
C ILE A 102 -1.59 -12.27 -6.15
N GLU A 103 -1.22 -13.42 -6.73
CA GLU A 103 -0.40 -14.43 -6.05
C GLU A 103 0.95 -13.88 -5.62
N GLU A 104 1.60 -13.09 -6.48
CA GLU A 104 2.88 -12.46 -6.15
C GLU A 104 2.75 -11.49 -4.98
N VAL A 105 1.72 -10.65 -5.01
CA VAL A 105 1.45 -9.68 -3.93
C VAL A 105 1.23 -10.41 -2.61
N GLU A 106 0.38 -11.43 -2.61
CA GLU A 106 0.06 -12.21 -1.41
C GLU A 106 1.29 -13.01 -0.95
N GLY A 107 2.06 -13.57 -1.86
CA GLY A 107 3.29 -14.30 -1.56
C GLY A 107 4.36 -13.44 -0.91
N ARG A 108 4.32 -12.14 -1.12
CA ARG A 108 5.23 -11.18 -0.49
C ARG A 108 4.72 -10.65 0.86
N GLY A 109 3.58 -11.15 1.32
CA GLY A 109 3.02 -10.80 2.64
C GLY A 109 2.05 -9.64 2.64
N PHE A 110 1.65 -9.14 1.48
CA PHE A 110 0.67 -8.07 1.34
C PHE A 110 -0.69 -8.63 0.92
N LEU A 111 -1.74 -7.86 1.15
CA LEU A 111 -3.08 -8.21 0.69
C LEU A 111 -3.64 -7.07 -0.15
N ILE A 112 -4.59 -7.42 -1.01
CA ILE A 112 -5.38 -6.44 -1.76
C ILE A 112 -6.75 -6.39 -1.09
N ALA A 113 -7.12 -5.20 -0.61
CA ALA A 113 -8.41 -5.03 0.06
C ALA A 113 -9.55 -5.31 -0.92
N ARG A 114 -10.58 -5.99 -0.42
CA ARG A 114 -11.76 -6.32 -1.21
C ARG A 114 -12.90 -5.37 -0.90
N PRO A 115 -13.83 -5.13 -1.85
CA PRO A 115 -15.04 -4.36 -1.56
C PRO A 115 -15.76 -4.91 -0.34
N GLU A 116 -16.26 -4.01 0.50
CA GLU A 116 -17.00 -4.35 1.71
C GLU A 116 -16.19 -5.08 2.78
N GLU A 117 -14.87 -5.12 2.64
CA GLU A 117 -13.98 -5.67 3.66
C GLU A 117 -14.13 -4.88 4.98
N ARG A 118 -14.16 -5.62 6.08
CA ARG A 118 -14.30 -5.02 7.41
C ARG A 118 -13.11 -5.35 8.29
N THR A 119 -12.66 -4.36 9.04
CA THR A 119 -11.61 -4.53 10.04
C THR A 119 -12.21 -4.21 11.41
N LYS A 120 -12.10 -5.16 12.33
CA LYS A 120 -12.63 -4.98 13.68
C LYS A 120 -11.62 -4.20 14.53
N LEU A 121 -12.04 -3.03 14.97
CA LEU A 121 -11.23 -2.17 15.83
C LEU A 121 -11.35 -2.60 17.29
#